data_681e6846276a80bdbfddddcb3dd18cd0
#
_entry.id   681e6846276a80bdbfddddcb3dd18cd0
#
_cell.length_a   1.000
_cell.length_b   1.000
_cell.length_c   1.000
_cell.angle_alpha   90.00
_cell.angle_beta   90.00
_cell.angle_gamma   90.00
#
_symmetry.space_group_name_H-M   'P 1'
#
loop_
_entity.id
_entity.type
_entity.pdbx_description
1 polymer ?
#
loop_
_entity_poly.entity_id
_entity_poly.type
_entity_poly.pdbx_seq_one_letter_code
_entity_poly.pdbx_strand_id
1 'polypeptide(L)'
;MKNYKLGVIGHGYVGESQSFAFSSSFDIRVYDKDSSKSTHSLDEVLESDFVFVCVPTPMKKNGSQDFSFIENVFENAEKGPIYIIKSTVLPGSTKLLQTKFSNLDIIFSPEFLTERTAKLDMLTQTRIIFGGNKDLTMKCEILFSQRFMNRTFI
;
A
#
# COMPACT_ATOMS: atom_id res chain seq x y z
N MET A 1 -13.85 8.32 15.53
CA MET A 1 -12.98 7.80 14.45
C MET A 1 -13.26 6.33 14.27
N LYS A 2 -13.33 5.85 13.03
CA LYS A 2 -13.49 4.41 12.77
C LYS A 2 -12.15 3.73 13.03
N ASN A 3 -12.14 2.68 13.81
CA ASN A 3 -10.93 1.94 14.15
C ASN A 3 -10.64 0.95 13.01
N TYR A 4 -9.84 1.37 12.02
CA TYR A 4 -9.43 0.52 10.92
C TYR A 4 -8.24 -0.36 11.28
N LYS A 5 -8.21 -1.57 10.75
CA LYS A 5 -7.04 -2.44 10.72
C LYS A 5 -6.28 -2.19 9.42
N LEU A 6 -4.99 -1.92 9.50
CA LEU A 6 -4.16 -1.62 8.35
C LEU A 6 -3.08 -2.70 8.18
N GLY A 7 -3.10 -3.35 7.04
CA GLY A 7 -2.07 -4.30 6.64
C GLY A 7 -0.93 -3.62 5.89
N VAL A 8 0.29 -4.11 6.07
CA VAL A 8 1.47 -3.72 5.28
C VAL A 8 2.16 -4.99 4.80
N ILE A 9 2.30 -5.15 3.49
CA ILE A 9 3.00 -6.27 2.86
C ILE A 9 4.27 -5.73 2.19
N GLY A 10 5.43 -6.22 2.66
CA GLY A 10 6.74 -5.70 2.33
C GLY A 10 7.18 -4.58 3.29
N HIS A 11 8.13 -4.89 4.17
CA HIS A 11 8.61 -3.97 5.23
C HIS A 11 10.02 -3.46 4.94
N GLY A 12 10.24 -2.99 3.69
CA GLY A 12 11.35 -2.15 3.30
C GLY A 12 11.10 -0.70 3.74
N TYR A 13 11.92 0.28 3.29
CA TYR A 13 11.81 1.67 3.74
C TYR A 13 10.43 2.30 3.47
N VAL A 14 9.74 1.91 2.38
CA VAL A 14 8.38 2.38 2.08
C VAL A 14 7.38 1.80 3.06
N GLY A 15 7.35 0.47 3.23
CA GLY A 15 6.42 -0.20 4.15
C GLY A 15 6.64 0.19 5.61
N GLU A 16 7.91 0.32 6.03
CA GLU A 16 8.26 0.81 7.36
C GLU A 16 7.76 2.24 7.60
N SER A 17 7.83 3.10 6.58
CA SER A 17 7.31 4.47 6.68
C SER A 17 5.79 4.52 6.77
N GLN A 18 5.06 3.64 6.05
CA GLN A 18 3.62 3.52 6.19
C GLN A 18 3.26 3.05 7.61
N SER A 19 3.83 1.93 8.07
CA SER A 19 3.55 1.41 9.42
C SER A 19 3.88 2.44 10.50
N PHE A 20 5.00 3.12 10.42
CA PHE A 20 5.39 4.18 11.34
C PHE A 20 4.39 5.34 11.35
N ALA A 21 4.01 5.84 10.18
CA ALA A 21 3.12 6.99 10.07
C ALA A 21 1.72 6.73 10.61
N PHE A 22 1.20 5.53 10.46
CA PHE A 22 -0.17 5.18 10.86
C PHE A 22 -0.27 4.54 12.25
N SER A 23 0.83 4.03 12.84
CA SER A 23 0.84 3.29 14.11
C SER A 23 0.29 4.06 15.31
N SER A 24 0.34 5.39 15.30
CA SER A 24 -0.21 6.21 16.37
C SER A 24 -1.75 6.27 16.39
N SER A 25 -2.41 5.83 15.34
CA SER A 25 -3.86 6.02 15.15
C SER A 25 -4.62 4.75 14.80
N PHE A 26 -3.91 3.68 14.39
CA PHE A 26 -4.52 2.46 13.85
C PHE A 26 -3.81 1.20 14.32
N ASP A 27 -4.51 0.07 14.27
CA ASP A 27 -3.94 -1.27 14.42
C ASP A 27 -3.17 -1.64 13.14
N ILE A 28 -1.84 -1.77 13.27
CA ILE A 28 -0.94 -2.05 12.14
C ILE A 28 -0.47 -3.48 12.18
N ARG A 29 -0.72 -4.20 11.09
CA ARG A 29 -0.31 -5.58 10.87
C ARG A 29 0.71 -5.64 9.75
N VAL A 30 1.87 -6.20 10.02
CA VAL A 30 3.00 -6.22 9.08
C VAL A 30 3.35 -7.65 8.70
N TYR A 31 3.48 -7.90 7.40
CA TYR A 31 4.06 -9.10 6.84
C TYR A 31 5.19 -8.77 5.88
N ASP A 32 6.30 -9.47 6.02
CA ASP A 32 7.43 -9.45 5.10
C ASP A 32 7.92 -10.88 4.84
N LYS A 33 8.54 -11.11 3.69
CA LYS A 33 9.21 -12.39 3.38
C LYS A 33 10.31 -12.71 4.40
N ASP A 34 10.99 -11.70 4.91
CA ASP A 34 11.87 -11.80 6.07
C ASP A 34 11.02 -11.79 7.34
N SER A 35 10.87 -12.95 7.95
CA SER A 35 10.05 -13.14 9.15
C SER A 35 10.50 -12.28 10.34
N SER A 36 11.76 -11.84 10.38
CA SER A 36 12.26 -10.95 11.43
C SER A 36 11.64 -9.54 11.38
N LYS A 37 11.04 -9.18 10.23
CA LYS A 37 10.35 -7.90 9.99
C LYS A 37 8.83 -8.00 10.11
N SER A 38 8.30 -9.20 10.28
CA SER A 38 6.86 -9.44 10.39
C SER A 38 6.38 -9.32 11.83
N THR A 39 5.17 -8.80 12.01
CA THR A 39 4.46 -8.82 13.29
C THR A 39 3.28 -9.79 13.26
N HIS A 40 2.78 -10.13 12.07
CA HIS A 40 1.64 -10.99 11.81
C HIS A 40 1.90 -11.93 10.63
N SER A 41 1.11 -12.97 10.50
CA SER A 41 1.08 -13.83 9.32
C SER A 41 0.48 -13.09 8.10
N LEU A 42 0.68 -13.64 6.90
CA LEU A 42 0.08 -13.08 5.70
C LEU A 42 -1.45 -13.06 5.80
N ASP A 43 -2.05 -14.15 6.28
CA ASP A 43 -3.50 -14.27 6.41
C ASP A 43 -4.08 -13.20 7.34
N GLU A 44 -3.45 -12.97 8.50
CA GLU A 44 -3.86 -11.91 9.43
C GLU A 44 -3.75 -10.50 8.82
N VAL A 45 -2.75 -10.27 7.97
CA VAL A 45 -2.60 -9.00 7.24
C VAL A 45 -3.69 -8.84 6.19
N LEU A 46 -4.05 -9.91 5.49
CA LEU A 46 -5.11 -9.90 4.48
C LEU A 46 -6.54 -9.74 5.05
N GLU A 47 -6.73 -9.95 6.36
CA GLU A 47 -7.98 -9.62 7.08
C GLU A 47 -8.14 -8.14 7.45
N SER A 48 -7.24 -7.27 7.03
CA SER A 48 -7.28 -5.83 7.33
C SER A 48 -8.34 -5.11 6.48
N ASP A 49 -8.73 -3.89 6.87
CA ASP A 49 -9.65 -3.06 6.07
C ASP A 49 -8.95 -2.45 4.85
N PHE A 50 -7.67 -2.10 5.01
CA PHE A 50 -6.80 -1.58 3.95
C PHE A 50 -5.45 -2.29 4.02
N VAL A 51 -4.87 -2.61 2.87
CA VAL A 51 -3.58 -3.28 2.77
C VAL A 51 -2.64 -2.48 1.87
N PHE A 52 -1.57 -1.96 2.45
CA PHE A 52 -0.48 -1.32 1.71
C PHE A 52 0.43 -2.39 1.10
N VAL A 53 0.53 -2.40 -0.22
CA VAL A 53 1.40 -3.32 -0.97
C VAL A 53 2.70 -2.57 -1.31
N CYS A 54 3.78 -2.91 -0.60
CA CYS A 54 5.07 -2.24 -0.65
C CYS A 54 6.20 -3.20 -1.10
N VAL A 55 5.87 -4.16 -1.94
CA VAL A 55 6.81 -5.18 -2.44
C VAL A 55 7.69 -4.65 -3.57
N PRO A 56 8.87 -5.25 -3.81
CA PRO A 56 9.74 -4.84 -4.92
C PRO A 56 9.09 -5.02 -6.30
N THR A 57 9.44 -4.12 -7.23
CA THR A 57 9.05 -4.20 -8.64
C THR A 57 10.27 -4.00 -9.53
N PRO A 58 11.23 -4.96 -9.53
CA PRO A 58 12.48 -4.81 -10.25
C PRO A 58 12.28 -4.80 -11.76
N MET A 59 13.27 -4.31 -12.49
CA MET A 59 13.32 -4.39 -13.93
C MET A 59 13.89 -5.74 -14.38
N LYS A 60 13.21 -6.40 -15.30
CA LYS A 60 13.68 -7.64 -15.95
C LYS A 60 14.82 -7.34 -16.91
N LYS A 61 15.57 -8.38 -17.32
CA LYS A 61 16.67 -8.26 -18.28
C LYS A 61 16.27 -7.64 -19.64
N ASN A 62 15.02 -7.79 -20.04
CA ASN A 62 14.47 -7.23 -21.28
C ASN A 62 13.94 -5.78 -21.12
N GLY A 63 14.13 -5.16 -19.97
CA GLY A 63 13.67 -3.80 -19.67
C GLY A 63 12.22 -3.68 -19.22
N SER A 64 11.44 -4.77 -19.22
CA SER A 64 10.08 -4.75 -18.67
C SER A 64 10.09 -4.79 -17.14
N GLN A 65 9.03 -4.26 -16.54
CA GLN A 65 8.86 -4.33 -15.09
C GLN A 65 8.40 -5.73 -14.65
N ASP A 66 8.92 -6.20 -13.51
CA ASP A 66 8.52 -7.46 -12.92
C ASP A 66 7.41 -7.24 -11.90
N PHE A 67 6.21 -7.71 -12.20
CA PHE A 67 5.06 -7.65 -11.31
C PHE A 67 4.86 -8.91 -10.47
N SER A 68 5.72 -9.92 -10.61
CA SER A 68 5.53 -11.22 -9.95
C SER A 68 5.32 -11.11 -8.44
N PHE A 69 5.99 -10.17 -7.78
CA PHE A 69 5.82 -9.95 -6.34
C PHE A 69 4.43 -9.39 -5.99
N ILE A 70 3.91 -8.43 -6.78
CA ILE A 70 2.56 -7.88 -6.59
C ILE A 70 1.52 -8.95 -6.93
N GLU A 71 1.70 -9.67 -8.03
CA GLU A 71 0.81 -10.73 -8.45
C GLU A 71 0.72 -11.84 -7.41
N ASN A 72 1.85 -12.24 -6.82
CA ASN A 72 1.89 -13.23 -5.75
C ASN A 72 1.08 -12.77 -4.50
N VAL A 73 1.14 -11.49 -4.16
CA VAL A 73 0.28 -10.93 -3.09
C VAL A 73 -1.19 -11.10 -3.47
N PHE A 74 -1.58 -10.73 -4.68
CA PHE A 74 -2.98 -10.74 -5.12
C PHE A 74 -3.53 -12.15 -5.39
N GLU A 75 -2.69 -13.12 -5.72
CA GLU A 75 -3.06 -14.53 -5.84
C GLU A 75 -3.49 -15.14 -4.49
N ASN A 76 -2.96 -14.61 -3.38
CA ASN A 76 -3.34 -15.01 -2.02
C ASN A 76 -4.38 -14.07 -1.40
N ALA A 77 -4.76 -12.99 -2.08
CA ALA A 77 -5.65 -11.98 -1.56
C ALA A 77 -7.12 -12.36 -1.72
N GLU A 78 -7.92 -11.95 -0.74
CA GLU A 78 -9.37 -12.13 -0.75
C GLU A 78 -10.09 -10.80 -0.98
N LYS A 79 -11.36 -10.88 -1.39
CA LYS A 79 -12.26 -9.74 -1.47
C LYS A 79 -12.56 -9.22 -0.06
N GLY A 80 -12.51 -7.91 0.12
CA GLY A 80 -12.85 -7.25 1.38
C GLY A 80 -11.97 -6.02 1.61
N PRO A 81 -10.65 -6.20 1.76
CA PRO A 81 -9.72 -5.08 1.86
C PRO A 81 -9.66 -4.21 0.60
N ILE A 82 -9.29 -2.94 0.79
CA ILE A 82 -8.79 -2.10 -0.31
C ILE A 82 -7.27 -2.25 -0.34
N TYR A 83 -6.74 -2.75 -1.46
CA TYR A 83 -5.31 -2.91 -1.69
C TYR A 83 -4.72 -1.64 -2.29
N ILE A 84 -3.82 -1.01 -1.56
CA ILE A 84 -3.16 0.24 -1.94
C ILE A 84 -1.75 -0.07 -2.42
N ILE A 85 -1.52 -0.08 -3.73
CA ILE A 85 -0.18 -0.29 -4.30
C ILE A 85 0.66 0.95 -4.02
N LYS A 86 1.71 0.78 -3.22
CA LYS A 86 2.75 1.77 -2.92
C LYS A 86 4.03 1.52 -3.72
N SER A 87 4.20 0.29 -4.23
CA SER A 87 5.30 -0.07 -5.11
C SER A 87 5.30 0.81 -6.36
N THR A 88 6.49 1.19 -6.84
CA THR A 88 6.62 1.95 -8.09
C THR A 88 6.18 1.11 -9.27
N VAL A 89 5.19 1.57 -10.00
CA VAL A 89 4.66 0.87 -11.19
C VAL A 89 4.51 1.82 -12.36
N LEU A 90 4.60 1.28 -13.58
CA LEU A 90 4.42 2.05 -14.81
C LEU A 90 2.97 2.51 -15.00
N PRO A 91 2.72 3.62 -15.70
CA PRO A 91 1.37 4.04 -16.08
C PRO A 91 0.59 2.91 -16.78
N GLY A 92 -0.66 2.70 -16.35
CA GLY A 92 -1.51 1.62 -16.87
C GLY A 92 -1.43 0.29 -16.08
N SER A 93 -0.40 0.09 -15.26
CA SER A 93 -0.22 -1.16 -14.49
C SER A 93 -1.38 -1.47 -13.55
N THR A 94 -1.92 -0.46 -12.87
CA THR A 94 -3.07 -0.64 -11.97
C THR A 94 -4.29 -1.15 -12.72
N LYS A 95 -4.53 -0.65 -13.94
CA LYS A 95 -5.63 -1.12 -14.79
C LYS A 95 -5.43 -2.58 -15.21
N LEU A 96 -4.21 -2.97 -15.57
CA LEU A 96 -3.88 -4.37 -15.92
C LEU A 96 -4.09 -5.30 -14.72
N LEU A 97 -3.59 -4.92 -13.55
CA LEU A 97 -3.75 -5.69 -12.31
C LEU A 97 -5.23 -5.79 -11.90
N GLN A 98 -6.00 -4.69 -12.00
CA GLN A 98 -7.44 -4.70 -11.73
C GLN A 98 -8.22 -5.59 -12.71
N THR A 99 -7.78 -5.68 -13.96
CA THR A 99 -8.39 -6.58 -14.95
C THR A 99 -8.08 -8.04 -14.64
N LYS A 100 -6.84 -8.34 -14.26
CA LYS A 100 -6.39 -9.70 -13.90
C LYS A 100 -7.04 -10.19 -12.59
N PHE A 101 -7.16 -9.30 -11.59
CA PHE A 101 -7.72 -9.57 -10.27
C PHE A 101 -9.01 -8.79 -10.08
N SER A 102 -10.01 -9.06 -10.92
CA SER A 102 -11.25 -8.28 -11.01
C SER A 102 -12.15 -8.36 -9.77
N ASN A 103 -11.94 -9.34 -8.91
CA ASN A 103 -12.62 -9.52 -7.63
C ASN A 103 -12.04 -8.67 -6.48
N LEU A 104 -10.87 -8.06 -6.67
CA LEU A 104 -10.19 -7.26 -5.65
C LEU A 104 -10.43 -5.76 -5.87
N ASP A 105 -10.45 -5.00 -4.79
CA ASP A 105 -10.48 -3.54 -4.79
C ASP A 105 -9.05 -3.01 -4.77
N ILE A 106 -8.53 -2.60 -5.93
CA ILE A 106 -7.13 -2.17 -6.11
C ILE A 106 -7.07 -0.69 -6.46
N ILE A 107 -6.22 0.06 -5.75
CA ILE A 107 -5.84 1.43 -6.09
C ILE A 107 -4.32 1.60 -6.09
N PHE A 108 -3.86 2.66 -6.71
CA PHE A 108 -2.47 3.10 -6.70
C PHE A 108 -2.32 4.38 -5.87
N SER A 109 -1.31 4.44 -5.03
CA SER A 109 -0.93 5.66 -4.32
C SER A 109 0.59 5.78 -4.34
N PRO A 110 1.17 6.55 -5.27
CA PRO A 110 2.62 6.74 -5.35
C PRO A 110 3.17 7.32 -4.06
N GLU A 111 4.45 7.10 -3.84
CA GLU A 111 5.22 7.70 -2.78
C GLU A 111 6.34 8.58 -3.37
N PHE A 112 6.78 9.57 -2.63
CA PHE A 112 7.84 10.50 -3.01
C PHE A 112 8.91 10.54 -1.91
N LEU A 113 9.21 9.38 -1.34
CA LEU A 113 10.09 9.23 -0.19
C LEU A 113 11.55 9.08 -0.65
N THR A 114 12.45 9.70 0.08
CA THR A 114 13.87 9.42 -0.02
C THR A 114 14.21 8.33 1.00
N GLU A 115 14.87 7.26 0.61
CA GLU A 115 15.16 6.11 1.49
C GLU A 115 15.75 6.56 2.85
N ARG A 116 16.66 7.51 2.81
CA ARG A 116 17.35 8.03 4.00
C ARG A 116 16.45 8.79 4.97
N THR A 117 15.40 9.45 4.48
CA THR A 117 14.49 10.31 5.26
C THR A 117 13.03 9.86 5.18
N ALA A 118 12.79 8.63 4.74
CA ALA A 118 11.48 8.13 4.35
C ALA A 118 10.38 8.33 5.42
N LYS A 119 10.69 8.10 6.69
CA LYS A 119 9.73 8.33 7.80
C LYS A 119 9.36 9.80 7.94
N LEU A 120 10.35 10.70 7.83
CA LEU A 120 10.12 12.14 7.91
C LEU A 120 9.34 12.62 6.69
N ASP A 121 9.75 12.19 5.48
CA ASP A 121 9.09 12.56 4.22
C ASP A 121 7.61 12.12 4.26
N MET A 122 7.31 10.92 4.77
CA MET A 122 5.94 10.42 4.93
C MET A 122 5.11 11.31 5.87
N LEU A 123 5.70 11.79 6.96
CA LEU A 123 5.01 12.65 7.91
C LEU A 123 4.82 14.09 7.40
N THR A 124 5.73 14.58 6.57
CA THR A 124 5.77 15.98 6.13
C THR A 124 5.23 16.21 4.71
N GLN A 125 4.90 15.14 3.97
CA GLN A 125 4.33 15.26 2.64
C GLN A 125 3.11 16.19 2.62
N THR A 126 3.03 17.07 1.63
CA THR A 126 1.97 18.06 1.50
C THR A 126 0.80 17.59 0.65
N ARG A 127 1.02 16.59 -0.19
CA ARG A 127 0.03 16.02 -1.10
C ARG A 127 0.06 14.50 -1.06
N ILE A 128 -1.10 13.89 -1.23
CA ILE A 128 -1.29 12.45 -1.31
C ILE A 128 -2.10 12.19 -2.58
N ILE A 129 -1.60 11.30 -3.43
CA ILE A 129 -2.20 11.00 -4.74
C ILE A 129 -2.82 9.62 -4.69
N PHE A 130 -4.03 9.49 -5.21
CA PHE A 130 -4.73 8.22 -5.38
C PHE A 130 -5.16 8.05 -6.84
N GLY A 131 -4.82 6.91 -7.42
CA GLY A 131 -5.24 6.51 -8.77
C GLY A 131 -6.08 5.24 -8.75
N GLY A 132 -7.24 5.26 -9.39
CA GLY A 132 -8.12 4.11 -9.48
C GLY A 132 -9.61 4.45 -9.49
N ASN A 133 -10.45 3.55 -9.01
CA ASN A 133 -11.89 3.77 -8.90
C ASN A 133 -12.20 4.90 -7.89
N LYS A 134 -13.08 5.82 -8.28
CA LYS A 134 -13.41 7.02 -7.47
C LYS A 134 -13.97 6.70 -6.09
N ASP A 135 -14.82 5.68 -5.99
CA ASP A 135 -15.42 5.32 -4.70
C ASP A 135 -14.37 4.73 -3.73
N LEU A 136 -13.37 4.02 -4.27
CA LEU A 136 -12.26 3.48 -3.50
C LEU A 136 -11.28 4.58 -3.08
N THR A 137 -10.95 5.52 -3.98
CA THR A 137 -10.07 6.64 -3.64
C THR A 137 -10.68 7.53 -2.57
N MET A 138 -12.00 7.79 -2.60
CA MET A 138 -12.69 8.52 -1.54
C MET A 138 -12.60 7.81 -0.18
N LYS A 139 -12.70 6.49 -0.13
CA LYS A 139 -12.50 5.73 1.13
C LYS A 139 -11.06 5.87 1.65
N CYS A 140 -10.08 5.88 0.74
CA CYS A 140 -8.68 6.12 1.12
C CYS A 140 -8.43 7.55 1.60
N GLU A 141 -9.06 8.56 0.99
CA GLU A 141 -9.01 9.95 1.48
C GLU A 141 -9.55 10.05 2.91
N ILE A 142 -10.66 9.37 3.22
CA ILE A 142 -11.22 9.33 4.57
C ILE A 142 -10.24 8.69 5.55
N LEU A 143 -9.60 7.56 5.19
CA LEU A 143 -8.59 6.91 6.01
C LEU A 143 -7.40 7.86 6.28
N PHE A 144 -6.83 8.42 5.22
CA PHE A 144 -5.64 9.27 5.32
C PHE A 144 -5.92 10.58 6.07
N SER A 145 -7.12 11.16 5.91
CA SER A 145 -7.54 12.37 6.63
C SER A 145 -7.61 12.17 8.13
N GLN A 146 -7.84 10.96 8.62
CA GLN A 146 -7.83 10.67 10.06
C GLN A 146 -6.41 10.75 10.65
N ARG A 147 -5.39 10.61 9.83
CA ARG A 147 -3.97 10.65 10.24
C ARG A 147 -3.27 11.94 9.81
N PHE A 148 -3.56 12.44 8.63
CA PHE A 148 -2.89 13.58 8.01
C PHE A 148 -3.87 14.74 7.83
N MET A 149 -3.96 15.60 8.84
CA MET A 149 -4.76 16.83 8.73
C MET A 149 -4.08 17.83 7.77
N ASN A 150 -4.90 18.63 7.07
CA ASN A 150 -4.44 19.70 6.18
C ASN A 150 -3.51 19.21 5.03
N ARG A 151 -3.86 18.09 4.40
CA ARG A 151 -3.18 17.60 3.19
C ARG A 151 -4.07 17.78 1.97
N THR A 152 -3.44 17.97 0.82
CA THR A 152 -4.15 17.95 -0.46
C THR A 152 -4.23 16.53 -0.97
N PHE A 153 -5.43 16.04 -1.26
CA PHE A 153 -5.67 14.75 -1.91
C PHE A 153 -5.92 14.98 -3.40
N ILE A 154 -5.30 14.17 -4.27
CA ILE A 154 -5.37 14.28 -5.73
C ILE A 154 -5.73 12.93 -6.32
#